data_10ae3c734757299384955f5b5d0e3b2c
#
_entry.id   10ae3c734757299384955f5b5d0e3b2c
#
_cell.length_a   1.000
_cell.length_b   1.000
_cell.length_c   1.000
_cell.angle_alpha   90.00
_cell.angle_beta   90.00
_cell.angle_gamma   90.00
#
_symmetry.space_group_name_H-M   'P 1'
#
loop_
_entity.id
_entity.type
_entity.pdbx_description
1 polymer ?
#
loop_
_entity_poly.entity_id
_entity_poly.type
_entity_poly.pdbx_seq_one_letter_code
_entity_poly.pdbx_strand_id
1 'polypeptide(L)'
;MNIVKHVLSLSLGVLSLTISAQPKPVAHPLELPFETEQARTEIVLPKVNGMNFYKADLHIHTIFSDGDVTPDMRVLEAWRDGLDAIAITDHMEYRRIERDMLNFMDKYIRDDIRQEGDAVNTNIMRNGPDERGILVDFNVAYDLAVKKARDYGILVVRGVEITRKRYGDYNAIFTTDNNAIYDPDIEQAIANARAQGAFIVHNHPDYDANTHNLLTELSNGLYAKALIDGVEVANKSKIWWHLFDYAFNGGYTPMANSDAHEYLVWRYGSPDDYKIPRYRNMNLILAESLTEQNLHNALKAGNTIAYCNNNLIGRTELLQGLFEASTEFRIERSTNTQHHVVVVNKSSLPYYFLLGKKEYILNAMGTLHLTIPKDSDGVTVEVLNMWNGNEQHPRVSVELK
;
A
#
# COMPACT_ATOMS: atom_id res chain seq x y z
N MET A 1 -23.47 0.56 -98.98
CA MET A 1 -23.32 -0.60 -98.11
C MET A 1 -22.33 -0.19 -97.02
N ASN A 2 -22.84 0.48 -95.98
CA ASN A 2 -22.05 1.08 -94.88
C ASN A 2 -22.10 0.20 -93.67
N ILE A 3 -20.92 -0.27 -93.26
CA ILE A 3 -20.78 -1.06 -91.99
C ILE A 3 -20.43 -0.06 -90.87
N VAL A 4 -21.35 0.10 -89.94
CA VAL A 4 -21.13 0.89 -88.74
C VAL A 4 -20.47 0.02 -87.68
N LYS A 5 -19.25 0.38 -87.28
CA LYS A 5 -18.52 -0.23 -86.17
C LYS A 5 -18.98 0.45 -84.86
N HIS A 6 -19.60 -0.32 -83.99
CA HIS A 6 -19.90 0.13 -82.62
C HIS A 6 -18.63 -0.08 -81.76
N VAL A 7 -18.11 0.99 -81.25
CA VAL A 7 -17.04 0.97 -80.22
C VAL A 7 -17.73 1.04 -78.87
N LEU A 8 -17.64 -0.04 -78.09
CA LEU A 8 -18.06 -0.07 -76.68
C LEU A 8 -16.99 0.60 -75.84
N SER A 9 -17.31 1.75 -75.29
CA SER A 9 -16.45 2.42 -74.33
C SER A 9 -16.85 1.96 -72.92
N LEU A 10 -15.96 1.17 -72.27
CA LEU A 10 -16.06 0.86 -70.84
C LEU A 10 -15.51 2.04 -70.04
N SER A 11 -16.36 2.78 -69.41
CA SER A 11 -16.01 3.75 -68.41
C SER A 11 -15.82 3.06 -67.06
N LEU A 12 -14.53 2.90 -66.61
CA LEU A 12 -14.22 2.56 -65.23
C LEU A 12 -14.56 3.76 -64.34
N GLY A 13 -15.67 3.67 -63.60
CA GLY A 13 -15.98 4.62 -62.56
C GLY A 13 -15.04 4.35 -61.36
N VAL A 14 -14.06 5.22 -61.14
CA VAL A 14 -13.28 5.24 -59.89
C VAL A 14 -14.15 5.85 -58.84
N LEU A 15 -14.73 5.00 -57.94
CA LEU A 15 -15.37 5.45 -56.73
C LEU A 15 -14.29 5.96 -55.78
N SER A 16 -14.00 7.24 -55.79
CA SER A 16 -13.21 7.88 -54.72
C SER A 16 -14.06 7.94 -53.45
N LEU A 17 -13.78 7.01 -52.54
CA LEU A 17 -14.23 7.10 -51.14
C LEU A 17 -13.48 8.30 -50.54
N THR A 18 -14.05 9.47 -50.57
CA THR A 18 -13.66 10.58 -49.73
C THR A 18 -14.07 10.21 -48.29
N ILE A 19 -13.16 9.64 -47.53
CA ILE A 19 -13.28 9.60 -46.07
C ILE A 19 -13.24 11.09 -45.63
N SER A 20 -14.39 11.69 -45.48
CA SER A 20 -14.54 12.97 -44.80
C SER A 20 -14.16 12.70 -43.34
N ALA A 21 -12.92 12.96 -43.01
CA ALA A 21 -12.54 13.07 -41.60
C ALA A 21 -13.38 14.25 -41.06
N GLN A 22 -14.37 13.92 -40.26
CA GLN A 22 -15.08 14.97 -39.52
C GLN A 22 -14.05 15.75 -38.74
N PRO A 23 -14.01 17.07 -38.86
CA PRO A 23 -13.12 17.87 -38.03
C PRO A 23 -13.40 17.52 -36.58
N LYS A 24 -12.37 17.14 -35.83
CA LYS A 24 -12.51 16.99 -34.40
C LYS A 24 -13.13 18.27 -33.86
N PRO A 25 -14.17 18.20 -33.04
CA PRO A 25 -14.73 19.39 -32.42
C PRO A 25 -13.58 20.13 -31.74
N VAL A 26 -13.40 21.38 -32.13
CA VAL A 26 -12.45 22.26 -31.44
C VAL A 26 -13.02 22.46 -30.04
N ALA A 27 -12.36 21.92 -29.03
CA ALA A 27 -12.78 22.15 -27.66
C ALA A 27 -12.84 23.65 -27.41
N HIS A 28 -13.98 24.13 -26.91
CA HIS A 28 -14.10 25.53 -26.51
C HIS A 28 -13.02 25.84 -25.49
N PRO A 29 -12.28 26.95 -25.60
CA PRO A 29 -11.16 27.22 -24.69
C PRO A 29 -11.54 27.29 -23.21
N LEU A 30 -12.84 27.38 -22.89
CA LEU A 30 -13.37 27.32 -21.52
C LEU A 30 -13.95 25.93 -21.14
N GLU A 31 -14.04 25.03 -22.12
CA GLU A 31 -14.46 23.64 -21.91
C GLU A 31 -13.24 22.75 -21.87
N LEU A 32 -12.42 22.92 -20.84
CA LEU A 32 -11.39 21.94 -20.53
C LEU A 32 -12.10 20.66 -20.07
N PRO A 33 -11.76 19.51 -20.66
CA PRO A 33 -12.25 18.25 -20.11
C PRO A 33 -11.66 18.10 -18.71
N PHE A 34 -12.49 18.31 -17.69
CA PHE A 34 -12.11 18.09 -16.29
C PHE A 34 -12.06 16.60 -15.93
N GLU A 35 -12.59 15.76 -16.80
CA GLU A 35 -12.54 14.31 -16.64
C GLU A 35 -11.42 13.73 -17.52
N THR A 36 -10.22 13.68 -16.98
CA THR A 36 -9.26 12.72 -17.44
C THR A 36 -9.70 11.38 -16.85
N GLU A 37 -9.96 10.38 -17.68
CA GLU A 37 -10.08 9.00 -17.22
C GLU A 37 -8.76 8.67 -16.52
N GLN A 38 -8.80 8.66 -15.18
CA GLN A 38 -7.64 8.23 -14.41
C GLN A 38 -7.57 6.71 -14.54
N ALA A 39 -6.57 6.24 -15.25
CA ALA A 39 -6.31 4.81 -15.31
C ALA A 39 -5.86 4.33 -13.93
N ARG A 40 -6.45 3.22 -13.47
CA ARG A 40 -5.97 2.51 -12.29
C ARG A 40 -4.59 1.91 -12.59
N THR A 41 -3.63 2.08 -11.69
CA THR A 41 -2.35 1.36 -11.76
C THR A 41 -2.61 -0.14 -11.61
N GLU A 42 -2.12 -0.93 -12.55
CA GLU A 42 -2.24 -2.39 -12.49
C GLU A 42 -0.99 -2.97 -11.84
N ILE A 43 -1.15 -3.55 -10.63
CA ILE A 43 -0.09 -4.26 -9.91
C ILE A 43 -0.38 -5.76 -9.98
N VAL A 44 0.27 -6.41 -10.94
CA VAL A 44 0.10 -7.86 -11.17
C VAL A 44 1.01 -8.64 -10.24
N LEU A 45 0.42 -9.51 -9.43
CA LEU A 45 1.11 -10.44 -8.55
C LEU A 45 0.61 -11.87 -8.83
N PRO A 46 1.46 -12.89 -8.79
CA PRO A 46 1.03 -14.27 -8.98
C PRO A 46 0.30 -14.79 -7.75
N LYS A 47 -0.48 -15.84 -7.93
CA LYS A 47 -1.00 -16.61 -6.82
C LYS A 47 0.08 -17.49 -6.21
N VAL A 48 0.05 -17.61 -4.89
CA VAL A 48 0.90 -18.55 -4.14
C VAL A 48 -0.03 -19.52 -3.39
N ASN A 49 0.16 -20.81 -3.58
CA ASN A 49 -0.68 -21.86 -2.99
C ASN A 49 -2.19 -21.65 -3.22
N GLY A 50 -2.57 -21.11 -4.40
CA GLY A 50 -3.97 -20.84 -4.76
C GLY A 50 -4.53 -19.53 -4.18
N MET A 51 -3.84 -18.87 -3.26
CA MET A 51 -4.23 -17.59 -2.65
C MET A 51 -3.69 -16.38 -3.43
N ASN A 52 -4.35 -15.24 -3.27
CA ASN A 52 -3.96 -13.97 -3.89
C ASN A 52 -3.19 -13.09 -2.91
N PHE A 53 -2.28 -12.26 -3.44
CA PHE A 53 -1.73 -11.13 -2.68
C PHE A 53 -2.66 -9.92 -2.85
N TYR A 54 -3.27 -9.46 -1.76
CA TYR A 54 -4.03 -8.23 -1.70
C TYR A 54 -3.14 -7.09 -1.22
N LYS A 55 -3.18 -5.97 -1.94
CA LYS A 55 -2.36 -4.79 -1.70
C LYS A 55 -3.12 -3.86 -0.75
N ALA A 56 -2.56 -3.62 0.43
CA ALA A 56 -3.21 -2.81 1.46
C ALA A 56 -2.28 -1.76 2.07
N ASP A 57 -2.77 -0.54 2.23
CA ASP A 57 -2.14 0.48 3.06
C ASP A 57 -3.00 0.66 4.32
N LEU A 58 -2.43 0.33 5.46
CA LEU A 58 -3.18 0.19 6.72
C LEU A 58 -2.83 1.28 7.75
N HIS A 59 -2.29 2.42 7.27
CA HIS A 59 -2.00 3.60 8.08
C HIS A 59 -2.15 4.86 7.22
N ILE A 60 -3.32 5.50 7.32
CA ILE A 60 -3.69 6.67 6.50
C ILE A 60 -4.50 7.66 7.35
N HIS A 61 -4.16 8.96 7.23
CA HIS A 61 -4.84 10.06 7.89
C HIS A 61 -5.73 10.85 6.93
N THR A 62 -6.76 11.45 7.49
CA THR A 62 -7.69 12.32 6.76
C THR A 62 -7.82 13.67 7.44
N ILE A 63 -8.64 14.56 6.85
CA ILE A 63 -8.99 15.85 7.46
C ILE A 63 -9.68 15.71 8.83
N PHE A 64 -10.12 14.51 9.22
CA PHE A 64 -10.72 14.27 10.53
C PHE A 64 -9.67 14.12 11.65
N SER A 65 -8.39 14.07 11.30
CA SER A 65 -7.28 14.24 12.25
C SER A 65 -6.34 15.37 11.80
N ASP A 66 -5.15 15.07 11.41
CA ASP A 66 -4.14 16.01 10.97
C ASP A 66 -3.74 15.86 9.49
N GLY A 67 -4.45 15.00 8.75
CA GLY A 67 -4.32 14.90 7.32
C GLY A 67 -5.00 16.04 6.55
N ASP A 68 -4.60 16.23 5.31
CA ASP A 68 -5.09 17.31 4.42
C ASP A 68 -6.10 16.80 3.38
N VAL A 69 -6.42 15.49 3.40
CA VAL A 69 -7.20 14.81 2.35
C VAL A 69 -8.47 14.21 2.94
N THR A 70 -9.58 14.34 2.23
CA THR A 70 -10.87 13.79 2.67
C THR A 70 -10.91 12.25 2.57
N PRO A 71 -11.73 11.55 3.37
CA PRO A 71 -11.82 10.09 3.33
C PRO A 71 -12.17 9.51 1.96
N ASP A 72 -13.05 10.16 1.21
CA ASP A 72 -13.44 9.75 -0.13
C ASP A 72 -12.28 9.88 -1.13
N MET A 73 -11.45 10.93 -1.02
CA MET A 73 -10.25 11.08 -1.83
C MET A 73 -9.19 10.03 -1.48
N ARG A 74 -9.07 9.58 -0.22
CA ARG A 74 -8.20 8.46 0.16
C ARG A 74 -8.57 7.17 -0.56
N VAL A 75 -9.86 6.92 -0.74
CA VAL A 75 -10.35 5.79 -1.54
C VAL A 75 -9.96 5.92 -3.01
N LEU A 76 -10.10 7.13 -3.59
CA LEU A 76 -9.71 7.40 -4.98
C LEU A 76 -8.20 7.22 -5.20
N GLU A 77 -7.38 7.73 -4.28
CA GLU A 77 -5.92 7.53 -4.31
C GLU A 77 -5.57 6.03 -4.25
N ALA A 78 -6.20 5.29 -3.35
CA ALA A 78 -5.97 3.84 -3.22
C ALA A 78 -6.34 3.09 -4.50
N TRP A 79 -7.49 3.40 -5.09
CA TRP A 79 -7.92 2.82 -6.35
C TRP A 79 -6.95 3.15 -7.49
N ARG A 80 -6.61 4.42 -7.66
CA ARG A 80 -5.66 4.89 -8.69
C ARG A 80 -4.31 4.18 -8.56
N ASP A 81 -3.80 4.04 -7.33
CA ASP A 81 -2.50 3.47 -7.04
C ASP A 81 -2.48 1.93 -7.07
N GLY A 82 -3.62 1.29 -7.39
CA GLY A 82 -3.74 -0.16 -7.57
C GLY A 82 -3.91 -0.97 -6.28
N LEU A 83 -4.24 -0.32 -5.16
CA LEU A 83 -4.51 -1.02 -3.91
C LEU A 83 -5.88 -1.72 -3.93
N ASP A 84 -6.02 -2.75 -3.11
CA ASP A 84 -7.26 -3.50 -2.90
C ASP A 84 -7.94 -3.13 -1.58
N ALA A 85 -7.16 -2.68 -0.59
CA ALA A 85 -7.67 -2.30 0.72
C ALA A 85 -6.91 -1.10 1.31
N ILE A 86 -7.60 -0.35 2.19
CA ILE A 86 -7.01 0.68 3.04
C ILE A 86 -7.58 0.60 4.44
N ALA A 87 -6.83 1.08 5.44
CA ALA A 87 -7.40 1.41 6.75
C ALA A 87 -7.41 2.92 6.95
N ILE A 88 -8.54 3.46 7.39
CA ILE A 88 -8.61 4.84 7.88
C ILE A 88 -8.23 4.81 9.36
N THR A 89 -7.12 5.45 9.70
CA THR A 89 -6.51 5.42 11.03
C THR A 89 -6.24 6.82 11.56
N ASP A 90 -7.23 7.68 11.43
CA ASP A 90 -7.16 9.03 11.98
C ASP A 90 -6.82 9.00 13.47
N HIS A 91 -5.96 9.91 13.91
CA HIS A 91 -5.64 10.09 15.33
C HIS A 91 -6.89 10.31 16.16
N MET A 92 -6.93 9.71 17.34
CA MET A 92 -7.93 10.04 18.36
C MET A 92 -7.64 11.39 19.00
N GLU A 93 -6.38 11.74 19.11
CA GLU A 93 -5.87 12.88 19.87
C GLU A 93 -5.73 14.15 19.05
N TYR A 94 -5.37 14.04 17.78
CA TYR A 94 -5.13 15.19 16.90
C TYR A 94 -6.30 15.39 15.93
N ARG A 95 -7.31 16.10 16.36
CA ARG A 95 -8.57 16.31 15.61
C ARG A 95 -8.60 17.74 15.05
N ARG A 96 -7.84 17.98 13.97
CA ARG A 96 -7.63 19.33 13.43
C ARG A 96 -8.91 20.02 12.98
N ILE A 97 -9.80 19.30 12.31
CA ILE A 97 -11.06 19.89 11.84
C ILE A 97 -11.95 20.30 12.98
N GLU A 98 -12.14 19.46 13.98
CA GLU A 98 -12.94 19.80 15.14
C GLU A 98 -12.34 20.99 15.87
N ARG A 99 -11.01 21.03 16.00
CA ARG A 99 -10.31 22.18 16.58
C ARG A 99 -10.49 23.44 15.74
N ASP A 100 -10.39 23.34 14.40
CA ASP A 100 -10.56 24.49 13.51
C ASP A 100 -12.02 24.94 13.47
N MET A 101 -12.99 24.03 13.48
CA MET A 101 -14.39 24.35 13.64
C MET A 101 -14.66 25.03 14.98
N LEU A 102 -14.06 24.53 16.06
CA LEU A 102 -14.12 25.16 17.36
C LEU A 102 -13.50 26.54 17.36
N ASN A 103 -12.30 26.68 16.78
CA ASN A 103 -11.63 27.99 16.66
C ASN A 103 -12.42 28.98 15.80
N PHE A 104 -13.06 28.50 14.72
CA PHE A 104 -13.93 29.32 13.90
C PHE A 104 -15.14 29.83 14.68
N MET A 105 -15.77 28.96 15.44
CA MET A 105 -16.89 29.33 16.30
C MET A 105 -16.44 30.19 17.50
N ASP A 106 -15.31 29.88 18.09
CA ASP A 106 -14.74 30.57 19.24
C ASP A 106 -14.28 31.98 18.93
N LYS A 107 -13.85 32.23 17.69
CA LYS A 107 -13.60 33.60 17.22
C LYS A 107 -14.80 34.53 17.47
N TYR A 108 -16.01 33.94 17.56
CA TYR A 108 -17.25 34.67 17.80
C TYR A 108 -17.80 34.45 19.22
N ILE A 109 -17.26 33.52 20.00
CA ILE A 109 -17.85 33.08 21.26
C ILE A 109 -16.88 33.16 22.46
N ARG A 110 -15.60 32.76 22.30
CA ARG A 110 -14.64 32.73 23.42
C ARG A 110 -13.18 32.79 22.95
N ASP A 111 -12.37 33.64 23.57
CA ASP A 111 -10.93 33.79 23.29
C ASP A 111 -10.03 32.78 24.04
N ASP A 112 -10.55 32.06 25.03
CA ASP A 112 -9.80 31.26 26.00
C ASP A 112 -9.57 29.80 25.62
N ILE A 113 -10.09 29.33 24.48
CA ILE A 113 -10.00 27.93 24.03
C ILE A 113 -8.83 27.69 23.07
N ARG A 114 -8.07 28.71 22.72
CA ARG A 114 -6.84 28.56 21.96
C ARG A 114 -5.78 27.89 22.82
N GLN A 115 -5.72 26.56 22.73
CA GLN A 115 -4.56 25.85 23.25
C GLN A 115 -3.50 25.78 22.15
N GLU A 116 -2.43 26.56 22.31
CA GLU A 116 -1.21 26.38 21.56
C GLU A 116 -0.58 25.04 21.95
N GLY A 117 -0.26 24.24 20.94
CA GLY A 117 0.48 23.02 21.10
C GLY A 117 -0.37 21.74 21.06
N ASP A 118 0.33 20.63 21.06
CA ASP A 118 -0.15 19.24 20.92
C ASP A 118 -1.10 18.75 22.00
N ALA A 119 -1.62 19.64 22.82
CA ALA A 119 -2.59 19.28 23.83
C ALA A 119 -3.93 19.04 23.17
N VAL A 120 -4.19 17.77 22.97
CA VAL A 120 -5.51 17.29 22.69
C VAL A 120 -6.48 17.91 23.69
N ASN A 121 -7.52 18.55 23.20
CA ASN A 121 -8.61 18.94 24.06
C ASN A 121 -9.36 17.67 24.46
N THR A 122 -9.00 17.12 25.62
CA THR A 122 -9.61 15.89 26.17
C THR A 122 -11.12 16.00 26.35
N ASN A 123 -11.70 17.21 26.35
CA ASN A 123 -13.14 17.40 26.42
C ASN A 123 -13.84 17.10 25.08
N ILE A 124 -13.10 17.22 23.96
CA ILE A 124 -13.64 16.88 22.64
C ILE A 124 -13.65 15.37 22.41
N MET A 125 -12.76 14.64 23.08
CA MET A 125 -12.53 13.21 22.87
C MET A 125 -13.41 12.29 23.72
N ARG A 126 -14.33 12.83 24.45
CA ARG A 126 -15.34 12.03 25.14
C ARG A 126 -16.49 11.76 24.21
N ASN A 127 -17.00 10.54 24.26
CA ASN A 127 -18.22 10.14 23.56
C ASN A 127 -19.42 10.92 24.10
N GLY A 128 -19.53 12.19 23.70
CA GLY A 128 -20.60 13.07 24.15
C GLY A 128 -20.34 14.51 23.71
N PRO A 129 -21.35 15.37 23.70
CA PRO A 129 -21.18 16.78 23.41
C PRO A 129 -20.25 17.42 24.45
N ASP A 130 -19.33 18.28 23.97
CA ASP A 130 -18.61 19.16 24.87
C ASP A 130 -19.56 20.21 25.48
N GLU A 131 -19.03 21.13 26.29
CA GLU A 131 -19.82 22.20 26.91
C GLU A 131 -20.55 23.09 25.88
N ARG A 132 -20.13 23.03 24.61
CA ARG A 132 -20.69 23.77 23.48
C ARG A 132 -21.66 22.92 22.65
N GLY A 133 -21.86 21.66 23.00
CA GLY A 133 -22.76 20.75 22.30
C GLY A 133 -22.14 20.08 21.08
N ILE A 134 -20.82 20.14 20.91
CA ILE A 134 -20.11 19.51 19.79
C ILE A 134 -19.82 18.05 20.13
N LEU A 135 -20.26 17.17 19.26
CA LEU A 135 -20.07 15.73 19.41
C LEU A 135 -18.87 15.29 18.56
N VAL A 136 -17.96 14.51 19.14
CA VAL A 136 -16.88 13.83 18.42
C VAL A 136 -17.32 12.42 18.09
N ASP A 137 -17.19 12.04 16.81
CA ASP A 137 -17.45 10.70 16.31
C ASP A 137 -16.24 10.18 15.56
N PHE A 138 -15.51 9.23 16.15
CA PHE A 138 -14.33 8.62 15.57
C PHE A 138 -14.63 7.63 14.43
N ASN A 139 -15.90 7.32 14.18
CA ASN A 139 -16.30 6.44 13.09
C ASN A 139 -16.54 7.19 11.76
N VAL A 140 -16.78 8.51 11.81
CA VAL A 140 -17.28 9.27 10.64
C VAL A 140 -16.36 9.19 9.43
N ALA A 141 -15.05 9.26 9.62
CA ALA A 141 -14.10 9.18 8.52
C ALA A 141 -14.15 7.81 7.82
N TYR A 142 -14.23 6.73 8.59
CA TYR A 142 -14.44 5.39 8.05
C TYR A 142 -15.77 5.27 7.29
N ASP A 143 -16.87 5.75 7.85
CA ASP A 143 -18.18 5.64 7.22
C ASP A 143 -18.27 6.40 5.89
N LEU A 144 -17.62 7.56 5.79
CA LEU A 144 -17.48 8.32 4.53
C LEU A 144 -16.63 7.55 3.51
N ALA A 145 -15.49 6.98 3.92
CA ALA A 145 -14.64 6.17 3.06
C ALA A 145 -15.37 4.92 2.55
N VAL A 146 -16.08 4.19 3.42
CA VAL A 146 -16.87 3.01 3.02
C VAL A 146 -17.94 3.36 2.01
N LYS A 147 -18.62 4.50 2.18
CA LYS A 147 -19.63 4.96 1.23
C LYS A 147 -19.01 5.14 -0.16
N LYS A 148 -17.84 5.77 -0.26
CA LYS A 148 -17.12 5.98 -1.52
C LYS A 148 -16.55 4.69 -2.09
N ALA A 149 -16.03 3.82 -1.25
CA ALA A 149 -15.35 2.59 -1.64
C ALA A 149 -16.24 1.61 -2.44
N ARG A 150 -17.55 1.67 -2.24
CA ARG A 150 -18.54 0.85 -2.99
C ARG A 150 -18.44 1.05 -4.50
N ASP A 151 -18.09 2.25 -4.94
CA ASP A 151 -18.01 2.59 -6.36
C ASP A 151 -16.72 2.04 -7.00
N TYR A 152 -15.69 1.73 -6.18
CA TYR A 152 -14.33 1.41 -6.62
C TYR A 152 -13.87 -0.02 -6.27
N GLY A 153 -14.66 -0.77 -5.52
CA GLY A 153 -14.29 -2.13 -5.09
C GLY A 153 -13.10 -2.16 -4.13
N ILE A 154 -12.86 -1.06 -3.38
CA ILE A 154 -11.84 -0.99 -2.34
C ILE A 154 -12.43 -1.48 -1.03
N LEU A 155 -11.72 -2.36 -0.33
CA LEU A 155 -12.06 -2.73 1.04
C LEU A 155 -11.53 -1.66 1.99
N VAL A 156 -12.41 -1.04 2.78
CA VAL A 156 -12.01 -0.11 3.83
C VAL A 156 -12.07 -0.83 5.18
N VAL A 157 -10.94 -0.88 5.86
CA VAL A 157 -10.79 -1.42 7.20
C VAL A 157 -11.01 -0.30 8.22
N ARG A 158 -11.83 -0.55 9.24
CA ARG A 158 -12.03 0.40 10.34
C ARG A 158 -10.82 0.40 11.25
N GLY A 159 -10.34 1.58 11.63
CA GLY A 159 -9.23 1.72 12.55
C GLY A 159 -9.10 3.13 13.11
N VAL A 160 -8.20 3.27 14.05
CA VAL A 160 -7.75 4.54 14.64
C VAL A 160 -6.28 4.48 14.96
N GLU A 161 -5.62 5.62 15.03
CA GLU A 161 -4.33 5.75 15.65
C GLU A 161 -4.46 6.31 17.07
N ILE A 162 -3.89 5.56 18.03
CA ILE A 162 -3.81 5.93 19.44
C ILE A 162 -2.43 6.52 19.68
N THR A 163 -2.35 7.84 19.87
CA THR A 163 -1.12 8.57 20.12
C THR A 163 -1.01 8.97 21.57
N ARG A 164 0.11 8.66 22.19
CA ARG A 164 0.41 9.14 23.55
C ARG A 164 1.84 9.66 23.61
N LYS A 165 1.99 10.93 23.88
CA LYS A 165 3.29 11.57 24.08
C LYS A 165 4.12 10.74 25.07
N ARG A 166 5.35 10.35 24.69
CA ARG A 166 6.30 9.47 25.40
C ARG A 166 6.06 7.98 25.27
N TYR A 167 4.95 7.52 24.70
CA TYR A 167 4.61 6.10 24.63
C TYR A 167 4.64 5.55 23.20
N GLY A 168 4.64 6.43 22.21
CA GLY A 168 4.58 6.08 20.80
C GLY A 168 3.16 6.07 20.26
N ASP A 169 3.05 5.64 19.03
CA ASP A 169 1.83 5.65 18.22
C ASP A 169 1.45 4.21 17.87
N TYR A 170 0.16 3.90 17.98
CA TYR A 170 -0.35 2.54 17.79
C TYR A 170 -1.61 2.56 16.96
N ASN A 171 -1.59 1.88 15.81
CA ASN A 171 -2.82 1.63 15.08
C ASN A 171 -3.59 0.46 15.68
N ALA A 172 -4.87 0.69 15.93
CA ALA A 172 -5.84 -0.36 16.18
C ALA A 172 -6.70 -0.50 14.93
N ILE A 173 -6.54 -1.58 14.17
CA ILE A 173 -7.27 -1.84 12.92
C ILE A 173 -8.16 -3.08 13.07
N PHE A 174 -9.19 -3.19 12.21
CA PHE A 174 -10.27 -4.18 12.33
C PHE A 174 -11.14 -4.00 13.60
N THR A 175 -11.33 -2.76 13.97
CA THR A 175 -12.23 -2.38 15.05
C THR A 175 -13.70 -2.42 14.61
N THR A 176 -14.64 -2.49 15.53
CA THR A 176 -16.08 -2.46 15.25
C THR A 176 -16.72 -1.12 15.58
N ASP A 177 -16.18 -0.43 16.59
CA ASP A 177 -16.61 0.89 17.04
C ASP A 177 -15.42 1.66 17.62
N ASN A 178 -14.94 2.65 16.88
CA ASN A 178 -13.81 3.48 17.30
C ASN A 178 -14.16 4.34 18.55
N ASN A 179 -15.43 4.72 18.72
CA ASN A 179 -15.87 5.54 19.84
C ASN A 179 -15.70 4.83 21.19
N ALA A 180 -15.73 3.50 21.17
CA ALA A 180 -15.57 2.68 22.38
C ALA A 180 -14.10 2.43 22.78
N ILE A 181 -13.13 2.96 22.01
CA ILE A 181 -11.70 2.69 22.24
C ILE A 181 -11.08 3.69 23.20
N TYR A 182 -11.45 4.96 23.07
CA TYR A 182 -10.77 6.03 23.78
C TYR A 182 -10.73 5.82 25.29
N ASP A 183 -9.52 5.91 25.84
CA ASP A 183 -9.25 6.01 27.26
C ASP A 183 -7.99 6.90 27.47
N PRO A 184 -7.92 7.73 28.52
CA PRO A 184 -6.71 8.47 28.86
C PRO A 184 -5.49 7.56 29.11
N ASP A 185 -5.73 6.37 29.66
CA ASP A 185 -4.71 5.34 29.82
C ASP A 185 -4.56 4.55 28.50
N ILE A 186 -3.35 4.55 27.95
CA ILE A 186 -3.06 3.88 26.68
C ILE A 186 -3.24 2.36 26.76
N GLU A 187 -2.89 1.74 27.87
CA GLU A 187 -3.09 0.30 28.05
C GLU A 187 -4.57 -0.05 28.00
N GLN A 188 -5.40 0.79 28.65
CA GLN A 188 -6.84 0.60 28.62
C GLN A 188 -7.42 0.87 27.22
N ALA A 189 -6.95 1.90 26.50
CA ALA A 189 -7.37 2.16 25.13
C ALA A 189 -7.03 0.97 24.21
N ILE A 190 -5.82 0.44 24.30
CA ILE A 190 -5.41 -0.76 23.56
C ILE A 190 -6.25 -1.99 23.97
N ALA A 191 -6.53 -2.16 25.28
CA ALA A 191 -7.37 -3.24 25.77
C ALA A 191 -8.80 -3.14 25.21
N ASN A 192 -9.37 -1.93 25.14
CA ASN A 192 -10.68 -1.68 24.56
C ASN A 192 -10.72 -2.06 23.07
N ALA A 193 -9.67 -1.72 22.32
CA ALA A 193 -9.53 -2.11 20.91
C ALA A 193 -9.39 -3.64 20.77
N ARG A 194 -8.57 -4.27 21.61
CA ARG A 194 -8.40 -5.73 21.62
C ARG A 194 -9.69 -6.47 21.96
N ALA A 195 -10.52 -5.93 22.83
CA ALA A 195 -11.82 -6.50 23.16
C ALA A 195 -12.76 -6.56 21.95
N GLN A 196 -12.54 -5.73 20.95
CA GLN A 196 -13.23 -5.75 19.67
C GLN A 196 -12.58 -6.69 18.63
N GLY A 197 -11.45 -7.34 18.97
CA GLY A 197 -10.69 -8.19 18.07
C GLY A 197 -9.66 -7.44 17.22
N ALA A 198 -9.35 -6.19 17.52
CA ALA A 198 -8.42 -5.39 16.74
C ALA A 198 -7.02 -6.02 16.62
N PHE A 199 -6.39 -5.79 15.47
CA PHE A 199 -4.97 -6.02 15.22
C PHE A 199 -4.22 -4.74 15.61
N ILE A 200 -3.26 -4.85 16.52
CA ILE A 200 -2.52 -3.70 17.04
C ILE A 200 -1.15 -3.61 16.41
N VAL A 201 -0.85 -2.46 15.81
CA VAL A 201 0.44 -2.17 15.15
C VAL A 201 1.17 -1.09 15.95
N HIS A 202 2.42 -1.31 16.27
CA HIS A 202 3.31 -0.25 16.74
C HIS A 202 3.81 0.52 15.53
N ASN A 203 3.37 1.77 15.40
CA ASN A 203 3.67 2.63 14.25
C ASN A 203 5.07 3.20 14.39
N HIS A 204 5.80 3.27 13.24
CA HIS A 204 7.09 3.98 13.08
C HIS A 204 7.92 4.12 14.38
N PRO A 205 8.30 3.02 15.08
CA PRO A 205 8.82 3.05 16.45
C PRO A 205 10.09 3.88 16.67
N ASP A 206 10.78 4.27 15.61
CA ASP A 206 12.02 5.07 15.62
C ASP A 206 11.86 6.38 14.84
N TYR A 207 10.66 6.94 14.86
CA TYR A 207 10.38 8.18 14.12
C TYR A 207 11.04 9.40 14.76
N ASP A 208 11.09 9.47 16.08
CA ASP A 208 11.69 10.57 16.81
C ASP A 208 13.22 10.38 16.91
N ALA A 209 13.97 11.23 16.19
CA ALA A 209 15.44 11.24 16.20
C ALA A 209 16.07 11.50 17.58
N ASN A 210 15.29 11.96 18.55
CA ASN A 210 15.73 12.21 19.93
C ASN A 210 15.55 10.99 20.85
N THR A 211 14.79 10.01 20.42
CA THR A 211 14.60 8.74 21.13
C THR A 211 15.19 7.63 20.29
N HIS A 212 16.51 7.46 20.33
CA HIS A 212 17.18 6.29 19.71
C HIS A 212 16.78 4.94 20.35
N ASN A 213 15.85 4.96 21.27
CA ASN A 213 15.32 3.77 21.91
C ASN A 213 14.02 3.39 21.23
N LEU A 214 14.12 2.39 20.36
CA LEU A 214 13.04 1.62 19.75
C LEU A 214 11.88 1.29 20.66
N LEU A 215 12.17 1.16 21.93
CA LEU A 215 11.26 0.66 22.92
C LEU A 215 11.37 1.56 24.15
N THR A 216 10.36 2.38 24.36
CA THR A 216 10.17 3.02 25.65
C THR A 216 9.85 1.96 26.71
N GLU A 217 9.97 2.27 27.99
CA GLU A 217 9.60 1.36 29.06
C GLU A 217 8.15 0.89 28.91
N LEU A 218 7.26 1.75 28.45
CA LEU A 218 5.86 1.42 28.25
C LEU A 218 5.64 0.50 27.04
N SER A 219 6.22 0.82 25.88
CA SER A 219 6.07 -0.05 24.72
C SER A 219 6.63 -1.44 24.99
N ASN A 220 7.74 -1.55 25.73
CA ASN A 220 8.23 -2.85 26.25
C ASN A 220 7.19 -3.55 27.12
N GLY A 221 6.45 -2.83 27.96
CA GLY A 221 5.34 -3.34 28.74
C GLY A 221 4.20 -3.91 27.89
N LEU A 222 3.85 -3.21 26.80
CA LEU A 222 2.81 -3.65 25.87
C LEU A 222 3.22 -4.94 25.12
N TYR A 223 4.47 -5.02 24.69
CA TYR A 223 5.02 -6.23 24.07
C TYR A 223 5.07 -7.42 25.04
N ALA A 224 5.52 -7.18 26.27
CA ALA A 224 5.56 -8.22 27.32
C ALA A 224 4.17 -8.76 27.67
N LYS A 225 3.13 -7.96 27.52
CA LYS A 225 1.72 -8.34 27.72
C LYS A 225 1.08 -8.94 26.46
N ALA A 226 1.84 -9.16 25.38
CA ALA A 226 1.37 -9.64 24.09
C ALA A 226 0.20 -8.79 23.52
N LEU A 227 0.26 -7.49 23.70
CA LEU A 227 -0.76 -6.55 23.21
C LEU A 227 -0.49 -6.05 21.80
N ILE A 228 0.73 -6.26 21.27
CA ILE A 228 1.15 -5.84 19.92
C ILE A 228 1.17 -7.05 19.00
N ASP A 229 0.65 -6.89 17.79
CA ASP A 229 0.58 -7.93 16.75
C ASP A 229 1.55 -7.65 15.60
N GLY A 230 1.73 -6.37 15.25
CA GLY A 230 2.57 -5.95 14.13
C GLY A 230 3.47 -4.76 14.48
N VAL A 231 4.50 -4.57 13.65
CA VAL A 231 5.46 -3.46 13.79
C VAL A 231 5.68 -2.84 12.41
N GLU A 232 5.57 -1.53 12.31
CA GLU A 232 6.00 -0.85 11.10
C GLU A 232 7.53 -0.88 10.99
N VAL A 233 8.01 -1.67 10.06
CA VAL A 233 9.43 -1.74 9.68
C VAL A 233 9.77 -0.75 8.57
N ALA A 234 8.73 -0.20 7.93
CA ALA A 234 8.84 0.87 6.95
C ALA A 234 7.62 1.79 7.00
N ASN A 235 7.87 3.09 6.92
CA ASN A 235 6.82 4.12 6.92
C ASN A 235 7.30 5.30 6.05
N LYS A 236 6.36 5.92 5.31
CA LYS A 236 6.70 6.97 4.32
C LYS A 236 7.78 6.45 3.34
N SER A 237 8.94 7.05 3.29
CA SER A 237 10.07 6.60 2.48
C SER A 237 11.21 5.97 3.28
N LYS A 238 11.00 5.79 4.60
CA LYS A 238 12.03 5.32 5.54
C LYS A 238 11.86 3.83 5.82
N ILE A 239 12.96 3.11 5.85
CA ILE A 239 13.05 1.70 6.24
C ILE A 239 13.96 1.61 7.47
N TRP A 240 13.52 0.92 8.50
CA TRP A 240 14.28 0.68 9.72
C TRP A 240 14.83 -0.74 9.74
N TRP A 241 15.99 -0.93 9.16
CA TRP A 241 16.64 -2.24 8.97
C TRP A 241 16.81 -3.02 10.27
N HIS A 242 17.16 -2.36 11.36
CA HIS A 242 17.34 -2.95 12.67
C HIS A 242 16.05 -3.48 13.30
N LEU A 243 14.87 -3.06 12.81
CA LEU A 243 13.59 -3.59 13.25
C LEU A 243 13.26 -4.96 12.66
N PHE A 244 13.93 -5.38 11.60
CA PHE A 244 13.61 -6.66 10.95
C PHE A 244 13.82 -7.84 11.89
N ASP A 245 15.00 -7.94 12.51
CA ASP A 245 15.26 -9.00 13.47
C ASP A 245 14.34 -8.93 14.68
N TYR A 246 14.02 -7.72 15.14
CA TYR A 246 13.08 -7.52 16.21
C TYR A 246 11.68 -8.03 15.85
N ALA A 247 11.16 -7.69 14.67
CA ALA A 247 9.85 -8.15 14.22
C ALA A 247 9.83 -9.68 14.03
N PHE A 248 10.83 -10.24 13.34
CA PHE A 248 10.87 -11.67 13.04
C PHE A 248 11.12 -12.52 14.29
N ASN A 249 12.07 -12.15 15.14
CA ASN A 249 12.39 -12.89 16.36
C ASN A 249 11.28 -12.80 17.41
N GLY A 250 10.57 -11.66 17.45
CA GLY A 250 9.41 -11.46 18.32
C GLY A 250 8.12 -12.09 17.79
N GLY A 251 8.12 -12.57 16.55
CA GLY A 251 6.92 -13.12 15.90
C GLY A 251 5.90 -12.06 15.52
N TYR A 252 6.30 -10.78 15.46
CA TYR A 252 5.45 -9.67 15.03
C TYR A 252 5.36 -9.60 13.51
N THR A 253 4.21 -9.19 13.01
CA THR A 253 4.00 -9.00 11.58
C THR A 253 4.71 -7.73 11.12
N PRO A 254 5.69 -7.80 10.19
CA PRO A 254 6.30 -6.61 9.62
C PRO A 254 5.31 -5.89 8.72
N MET A 255 5.19 -4.57 8.89
CA MET A 255 4.27 -3.73 8.15
C MET A 255 5.02 -2.61 7.41
N ALA A 256 4.49 -2.22 6.26
CA ALA A 256 4.92 -1.03 5.53
C ALA A 256 3.71 -0.21 5.12
N ASN A 257 3.58 1.00 5.64
CA ASN A 257 2.45 1.86 5.38
C ASN A 257 2.90 3.26 4.94
N SER A 258 1.96 4.02 4.37
CA SER A 258 2.29 5.36 3.88
C SER A 258 2.29 6.42 4.98
N ASP A 259 1.48 6.24 6.00
CA ASP A 259 1.23 7.29 7.02
C ASP A 259 0.93 8.62 6.32
N ALA A 260 -0.03 8.54 5.38
CA ALA A 260 -0.29 9.63 4.44
C ALA A 260 -1.11 10.72 5.11
N HIS A 261 -0.56 11.92 5.17
CA HIS A 261 -1.23 13.14 5.61
C HIS A 261 -1.61 14.01 4.42
N GLU A 262 -0.65 14.29 3.51
CA GLU A 262 -0.82 15.02 2.26
C GLU A 262 -1.29 14.12 1.10
N TYR A 263 -1.52 14.69 -0.07
CA TYR A 263 -1.78 13.94 -1.29
C TYR A 263 -0.61 13.02 -1.63
N LEU A 264 -0.90 11.75 -1.84
CA LEU A 264 0.11 10.71 -2.07
C LEU A 264 0.93 10.93 -3.35
N VAL A 265 0.33 11.50 -4.38
CA VAL A 265 1.03 11.85 -5.62
C VAL A 265 2.19 12.82 -5.39
N TRP A 266 2.12 13.66 -4.36
CA TRP A 266 3.23 14.58 -4.03
C TRP A 266 4.42 13.86 -3.40
N ARG A 267 4.16 12.73 -2.73
CA ARG A 267 5.22 11.95 -2.07
C ARG A 267 5.80 10.86 -2.98
N TYR A 268 4.95 10.16 -3.69
CA TYR A 268 5.35 8.97 -4.45
C TYR A 268 5.48 9.24 -5.96
N GLY A 269 4.88 10.31 -6.48
CA GLY A 269 4.80 10.55 -7.92
C GLY A 269 3.96 9.49 -8.66
N SER A 270 4.20 9.36 -9.96
CA SER A 270 3.69 8.24 -10.75
C SER A 270 4.74 7.12 -10.80
N PRO A 271 4.35 5.83 -10.82
CA PRO A 271 5.29 4.73 -11.08
C PRO A 271 6.12 4.93 -12.36
N ASP A 272 5.55 5.59 -13.37
CA ASP A 272 6.22 5.85 -14.66
C ASP A 272 7.28 6.97 -14.58
N ASP A 273 7.33 7.75 -13.52
CA ASP A 273 8.35 8.78 -13.28
C ASP A 273 9.73 8.18 -12.99
N TYR A 274 9.80 6.86 -12.72
CA TYR A 274 11.01 6.18 -12.31
C TYR A 274 11.53 5.25 -13.39
N LYS A 275 12.84 5.20 -13.55
CA LYS A 275 13.51 4.25 -14.48
C LYS A 275 13.15 2.79 -14.18
N ILE A 276 12.98 2.46 -12.92
CA ILE A 276 12.43 1.18 -12.44
C ILE A 276 11.17 1.55 -11.67
N PRO A 277 9.98 1.19 -12.16
CA PRO A 277 8.71 1.52 -11.51
C PRO A 277 8.70 1.14 -10.03
N ARG A 278 8.18 2.01 -9.21
CA ARG A 278 7.97 1.77 -7.79
C ARG A 278 6.61 2.27 -7.36
N TYR A 279 6.05 1.61 -6.38
CA TYR A 279 4.73 1.91 -5.85
C TYR A 279 4.84 2.57 -4.48
N ARG A 280 3.72 3.11 -3.98
CA ARG A 280 3.60 3.55 -2.59
C ARG A 280 3.83 2.38 -1.63
N ASN A 281 4.13 2.68 -0.37
CA ASN A 281 4.21 1.64 0.65
C ASN A 281 2.89 0.89 0.73
N MET A 282 2.98 -0.42 0.88
CA MET A 282 1.83 -1.31 1.00
C MET A 282 2.22 -2.63 1.66
N ASN A 283 1.22 -3.32 2.15
CA ASN A 283 1.33 -4.68 2.63
C ASN A 283 0.75 -5.62 1.59
N LEU A 284 1.52 -6.60 1.13
CA LEU A 284 1.08 -7.65 0.24
C LEU A 284 0.56 -8.80 1.12
N ILE A 285 -0.74 -8.87 1.29
CA ILE A 285 -1.41 -9.79 2.23
C ILE A 285 -1.86 -11.02 1.45
N LEU A 286 -1.31 -12.19 1.76
CA LEU A 286 -1.66 -13.46 1.13
C LEU A 286 -2.91 -14.04 1.78
N ALA A 287 -4.04 -14.01 1.06
CA ALA A 287 -5.34 -14.44 1.55
C ALA A 287 -6.19 -15.10 0.46
N GLU A 288 -7.20 -15.87 0.87
CA GLU A 288 -8.12 -16.57 -0.05
C GLU A 288 -9.04 -15.61 -0.80
N SER A 289 -9.55 -14.59 -0.11
CA SER A 289 -10.45 -13.58 -0.68
C SER A 289 -10.30 -12.23 -0.01
N LEU A 290 -10.74 -11.18 -0.71
CA LEU A 290 -10.75 -9.80 -0.22
C LEU A 290 -11.92 -9.59 0.74
N THR A 291 -11.75 -9.99 1.97
CA THR A 291 -12.68 -9.73 3.08
C THR A 291 -11.92 -9.30 4.32
N GLU A 292 -12.54 -8.49 5.18
CA GLU A 292 -11.91 -8.08 6.45
C GLU A 292 -11.41 -9.28 7.26
N GLN A 293 -12.24 -10.32 7.38
CA GLN A 293 -11.87 -11.50 8.15
C GLN A 293 -10.64 -12.23 7.60
N ASN A 294 -10.56 -12.38 6.27
CA ASN A 294 -9.43 -13.08 5.67
C ASN A 294 -8.15 -12.25 5.72
N LEU A 295 -8.24 -10.92 5.53
CA LEU A 295 -7.08 -10.06 5.69
C LEU A 295 -6.61 -10.03 7.16
N HIS A 296 -7.54 -9.92 8.10
CA HIS A 296 -7.22 -9.97 9.53
C HIS A 296 -6.52 -11.28 9.92
N ASN A 297 -7.09 -12.42 9.50
CA ASN A 297 -6.49 -13.74 9.77
C ASN A 297 -5.10 -13.88 9.14
N ALA A 298 -4.93 -13.41 7.92
CA ALA A 298 -3.63 -13.44 7.24
C ALA A 298 -2.58 -12.60 7.96
N LEU A 299 -2.92 -11.39 8.40
CA LEU A 299 -2.04 -10.54 9.20
C LEU A 299 -1.68 -11.21 10.53
N LYS A 300 -2.65 -11.75 11.27
CA LYS A 300 -2.42 -12.51 12.52
C LYS A 300 -1.50 -13.72 12.30
N ALA A 301 -1.60 -14.38 11.16
CA ALA A 301 -0.73 -15.50 10.80
C ALA A 301 0.66 -15.05 10.29
N GLY A 302 0.90 -13.76 10.10
CA GLY A 302 2.12 -13.22 9.49
C GLY A 302 2.24 -13.53 7.99
N ASN A 303 1.11 -13.78 7.30
CA ASN A 303 1.06 -14.04 5.87
C ASN A 303 1.02 -12.72 5.08
N THR A 304 2.01 -11.87 5.34
CA THR A 304 2.17 -10.58 4.68
C THR A 304 3.63 -10.29 4.35
N ILE A 305 3.82 -9.54 3.28
CA ILE A 305 5.11 -8.99 2.86
C ILE A 305 4.96 -7.47 2.86
N ALA A 306 5.76 -6.79 3.67
CA ALA A 306 5.84 -5.34 3.68
C ALA A 306 6.64 -4.86 2.46
N TYR A 307 6.06 -3.94 1.67
CA TYR A 307 6.68 -3.38 0.47
C TYR A 307 7.01 -1.90 0.69
N CYS A 308 8.26 -1.55 0.48
CA CYS A 308 8.72 -0.15 0.47
C CYS A 308 9.88 0.03 -0.52
N ASN A 309 9.72 0.95 -1.49
CA ASN A 309 10.78 1.30 -2.45
C ASN A 309 11.43 0.07 -3.14
N ASN A 310 10.63 -0.85 -3.64
CA ASN A 310 11.05 -2.12 -4.26
C ASN A 310 11.77 -3.09 -3.29
N ASN A 311 11.78 -2.83 -1.98
CA ASN A 311 12.17 -3.80 -0.97
C ASN A 311 10.95 -4.58 -0.48
N LEU A 312 11.12 -5.87 -0.31
CA LEU A 312 10.12 -6.83 0.11
C LEU A 312 10.58 -7.45 1.43
N ILE A 313 9.86 -7.19 2.51
CA ILE A 313 10.24 -7.62 3.87
C ILE A 313 9.20 -8.60 4.36
N GLY A 314 9.59 -9.84 4.63
CA GLY A 314 8.65 -10.88 5.03
C GLY A 314 9.32 -12.18 5.43
N ARG A 315 8.52 -13.17 5.82
CA ARG A 315 9.02 -14.52 6.15
C ARG A 315 9.59 -15.20 4.92
N THR A 316 10.63 -16.00 5.12
CA THR A 316 11.36 -16.70 4.06
C THR A 316 10.43 -17.41 3.07
N GLU A 317 9.49 -18.20 3.59
CA GLU A 317 8.59 -19.03 2.77
C GLU A 317 7.67 -18.19 1.87
N LEU A 318 7.22 -17.03 2.36
CA LEU A 318 6.39 -16.12 1.55
C LEU A 318 7.20 -15.45 0.45
N LEU A 319 8.40 -14.99 0.77
CA LEU A 319 9.31 -14.35 -0.18
C LEU A 319 9.73 -15.33 -1.27
N GLN A 320 10.12 -16.56 -0.89
CA GLN A 320 10.45 -17.63 -1.82
C GLN A 320 9.26 -17.97 -2.72
N GLY A 321 8.08 -18.20 -2.15
CA GLY A 321 6.87 -18.50 -2.89
C GLY A 321 6.47 -17.39 -3.87
N LEU A 322 6.61 -16.11 -3.48
CA LEU A 322 6.39 -14.97 -4.37
C LEU A 322 7.37 -14.97 -5.54
N PHE A 323 8.68 -15.17 -5.26
CA PHE A 323 9.71 -15.18 -6.31
C PHE A 323 9.51 -16.34 -7.28
N GLU A 324 9.29 -17.56 -6.78
CA GLU A 324 9.07 -18.77 -7.58
C GLU A 324 7.83 -18.65 -8.47
N ALA A 325 6.73 -18.12 -7.92
CA ALA A 325 5.50 -17.93 -8.68
C ALA A 325 5.61 -16.79 -9.71
N SER A 326 6.46 -15.79 -9.44
CA SER A 326 6.69 -14.64 -10.33
C SER A 326 7.64 -14.96 -11.48
N THR A 327 8.54 -15.93 -11.33
CA THR A 327 9.65 -16.12 -12.26
C THR A 327 9.62 -17.48 -12.94
N GLU A 328 10.13 -17.52 -14.14
CA GLU A 328 10.30 -18.77 -14.90
C GLU A 328 11.70 -18.79 -15.51
N PHE A 329 12.47 -19.83 -15.24
CA PHE A 329 13.80 -20.08 -15.78
C PHE A 329 13.70 -21.16 -16.87
N ARG A 330 13.75 -20.77 -18.14
CA ARG A 330 13.55 -21.66 -19.29
C ARG A 330 14.81 -21.79 -20.11
N ILE A 331 15.21 -23.04 -20.40
CA ILE A 331 16.29 -23.31 -21.35
C ILE A 331 15.81 -23.00 -22.75
N GLU A 332 16.41 -22.00 -23.38
CA GLU A 332 16.15 -21.63 -24.78
C GLU A 332 16.95 -22.50 -25.75
N ARG A 333 18.22 -22.74 -25.40
CA ARG A 333 19.10 -23.65 -26.16
C ARG A 333 20.22 -24.16 -25.28
N SER A 334 20.82 -25.30 -25.70
CA SER A 334 21.98 -25.89 -25.05
C SER A 334 23.14 -26.03 -26.05
N THR A 335 24.35 -25.83 -25.55
CA THR A 335 25.59 -26.19 -26.20
C THR A 335 26.20 -27.43 -25.54
N ASN A 336 27.42 -27.81 -25.93
CA ASN A 336 28.11 -28.92 -25.24
C ASN A 336 28.49 -28.60 -23.79
N THR A 337 28.62 -27.33 -23.41
CA THR A 337 29.13 -26.88 -22.10
C THR A 337 28.17 -26.01 -21.32
N GLN A 338 27.14 -25.45 -21.96
CA GLN A 338 26.29 -24.44 -21.32
C GLN A 338 24.84 -24.53 -21.79
N HIS A 339 23.94 -24.13 -20.91
CA HIS A 339 22.55 -23.75 -21.20
C HIS A 339 22.45 -22.22 -21.37
N HIS A 340 21.78 -21.78 -22.42
CA HIS A 340 21.29 -20.41 -22.56
C HIS A 340 19.87 -20.39 -21.99
N VAL A 341 19.68 -19.65 -20.93
CA VAL A 341 18.44 -19.61 -20.17
C VAL A 341 17.81 -18.23 -20.27
N VAL A 342 16.52 -18.20 -20.58
CA VAL A 342 15.68 -17.01 -20.48
C VAL A 342 14.98 -17.04 -19.14
N VAL A 343 15.14 -15.98 -18.36
CA VAL A 343 14.42 -15.75 -17.11
C VAL A 343 13.31 -14.74 -17.39
N VAL A 344 12.06 -15.13 -17.13
CA VAL A 344 10.87 -14.29 -17.35
C VAL A 344 10.29 -13.90 -16.00
N ASN A 345 10.04 -12.61 -15.80
CA ASN A 345 9.28 -12.10 -14.65
C ASN A 345 7.84 -11.80 -15.08
N LYS A 346 6.89 -12.44 -14.44
CA LYS A 346 5.44 -12.33 -14.69
C LYS A 346 4.73 -11.43 -13.69
N SER A 347 5.50 -10.68 -12.86
CA SER A 347 4.96 -9.80 -11.83
C SER A 347 5.34 -8.34 -12.08
N SER A 348 4.59 -7.43 -11.47
CA SER A 348 4.88 -6.00 -11.47
C SER A 348 6.03 -5.59 -10.52
N LEU A 349 6.68 -6.55 -9.87
CA LEU A 349 7.80 -6.29 -8.95
C LEU A 349 9.13 -6.61 -9.63
N PRO A 350 10.13 -5.72 -9.56
CA PRO A 350 11.49 -6.04 -10.02
C PRO A 350 12.19 -6.93 -8.99
N TYR A 351 13.13 -7.77 -9.46
CA TYR A 351 13.97 -8.58 -8.60
C TYR A 351 15.44 -8.31 -8.85
N TYR A 352 16.19 -8.08 -7.76
CA TYR A 352 17.64 -7.97 -7.77
C TYR A 352 18.21 -9.22 -7.13
N PHE A 353 19.03 -9.96 -7.83
CA PHE A 353 19.51 -11.23 -7.31
C PHE A 353 20.96 -11.52 -7.69
N LEU A 354 21.62 -12.33 -6.87
CA LEU A 354 22.91 -12.92 -7.12
C LEU A 354 22.73 -14.34 -7.68
N LEU A 355 23.44 -14.63 -8.76
CA LEU A 355 23.68 -15.99 -9.23
C LEU A 355 25.20 -16.24 -9.21
N GLY A 356 25.62 -17.04 -8.25
CA GLY A 356 27.05 -17.17 -7.94
C GLY A 356 27.61 -15.87 -7.36
N LYS A 357 28.50 -15.19 -8.12
CA LYS A 357 29.10 -13.89 -7.74
C LYS A 357 28.60 -12.73 -8.58
N LYS A 358 27.66 -12.96 -9.47
CA LYS A 358 27.20 -11.95 -10.42
C LYS A 358 25.81 -11.47 -10.05
N GLU A 359 25.65 -10.15 -10.01
CA GLU A 359 24.39 -9.47 -9.79
C GLU A 359 23.58 -9.32 -11.08
N TYR A 360 22.27 -9.46 -10.95
CA TYR A 360 21.33 -9.30 -12.05
C TYR A 360 20.11 -8.50 -11.60
N ILE A 361 19.56 -7.73 -12.52
CA ILE A 361 18.30 -7.02 -12.37
C ILE A 361 17.31 -7.64 -13.34
N LEU A 362 16.23 -8.22 -12.82
CA LEU A 362 15.10 -8.72 -13.56
C LEU A 362 13.94 -7.72 -13.40
N ASN A 363 13.74 -6.90 -14.41
CA ASN A 363 12.70 -5.87 -14.38
C ASN A 363 11.30 -6.48 -14.23
N ALA A 364 10.36 -5.68 -13.70
CA ALA A 364 8.95 -6.01 -13.69
C ALA A 364 8.45 -6.35 -15.10
N MET A 365 7.68 -7.42 -15.24
CA MET A 365 7.15 -7.92 -16.53
C MET A 365 8.23 -8.09 -17.61
N GLY A 366 9.49 -8.26 -17.20
CA GLY A 366 10.66 -8.28 -18.08
C GLY A 366 11.27 -9.66 -18.29
N THR A 367 12.30 -9.68 -19.11
CA THR A 367 13.11 -10.87 -19.41
C THR A 367 14.60 -10.59 -19.23
N LEU A 368 15.34 -11.64 -18.85
CA LEU A 368 16.78 -11.62 -18.68
C LEU A 368 17.39 -12.88 -19.30
N HIS A 369 18.53 -12.76 -20.00
CA HIS A 369 19.24 -13.89 -20.57
C HIS A 369 20.46 -14.25 -19.71
N LEU A 370 20.56 -15.53 -19.34
CA LEU A 370 21.66 -16.09 -18.54
C LEU A 370 22.38 -17.20 -19.31
N THR A 371 23.61 -17.45 -18.89
CA THR A 371 24.35 -18.64 -19.31
C THR A 371 24.70 -19.45 -18.07
N ILE A 372 24.30 -20.72 -18.05
CA ILE A 372 24.41 -21.63 -16.90
C ILE A 372 25.17 -22.89 -17.36
N PRO A 373 26.06 -23.51 -16.54
CA PRO A 373 26.72 -24.74 -16.89
C PRO A 373 25.76 -25.85 -17.32
N LYS A 374 26.15 -26.69 -18.26
CA LYS A 374 25.33 -27.75 -18.87
C LYS A 374 24.88 -28.84 -17.89
N ASP A 375 25.68 -29.08 -16.87
CA ASP A 375 25.48 -30.10 -15.85
C ASP A 375 24.55 -29.63 -14.69
N SER A 376 23.98 -28.42 -14.81
CA SER A 376 23.06 -27.86 -13.81
C SER A 376 21.62 -28.17 -14.17
N ASP A 377 20.90 -28.89 -13.31
CA ASP A 377 19.45 -29.14 -13.44
C ASP A 377 18.63 -27.98 -12.83
N GLY A 378 19.27 -27.11 -12.08
CA GLY A 378 18.68 -25.94 -11.42
C GLY A 378 19.74 -24.94 -10.98
N VAL A 379 19.29 -23.83 -10.45
CA VAL A 379 20.15 -22.77 -9.91
C VAL A 379 19.60 -22.26 -8.59
N THR A 380 20.51 -21.88 -7.71
CA THR A 380 20.15 -21.17 -6.48
C THR A 380 20.52 -19.72 -6.63
N VAL A 381 19.55 -18.83 -6.47
CA VAL A 381 19.71 -17.37 -6.47
C VAL A 381 19.51 -16.82 -5.06
N GLU A 382 20.21 -15.75 -4.72
CA GLU A 382 20.00 -14.97 -3.51
C GLU A 382 19.33 -13.65 -3.91
N VAL A 383 18.11 -13.39 -3.40
CA VAL A 383 17.30 -12.26 -3.89
C VAL A 383 17.52 -11.05 -2.98
N LEU A 384 18.32 -10.09 -3.46
CA LEU A 384 18.89 -8.99 -2.67
C LEU A 384 17.88 -7.90 -2.27
N ASN A 385 16.77 -7.76 -2.96
CA ASN A 385 15.71 -6.83 -2.56
C ASN A 385 14.57 -7.52 -1.80
N MET A 386 14.79 -8.74 -1.35
CA MET A 386 13.96 -9.47 -0.41
C MET A 386 14.70 -9.62 0.92
N TRP A 387 14.01 -9.40 2.02
CA TRP A 387 14.60 -9.33 3.37
C TRP A 387 13.82 -10.20 4.33
N ASN A 388 14.47 -11.22 4.86
CA ASN A 388 13.93 -12.12 5.88
C ASN A 388 14.63 -11.98 7.24
N GLY A 389 15.40 -10.92 7.41
CA GLY A 389 16.13 -10.51 8.59
C GLY A 389 17.02 -9.32 8.28
N ASN A 390 17.67 -8.74 9.28
CA ASN A 390 18.66 -7.69 9.08
C ASN A 390 19.86 -8.25 8.32
N GLU A 391 20.22 -7.64 7.19
CA GLU A 391 21.28 -8.11 6.29
C GLU A 391 21.10 -9.57 5.82
N GLN A 392 19.87 -10.08 5.80
CA GLN A 392 19.55 -11.43 5.39
C GLN A 392 18.60 -11.45 4.19
N HIS A 393 18.99 -12.23 3.18
CA HIS A 393 18.24 -12.39 1.95
C HIS A 393 17.84 -13.85 1.72
N PRO A 394 16.62 -14.12 1.24
CA PRO A 394 16.22 -15.49 0.94
C PRO A 394 17.01 -16.04 -0.24
N ARG A 395 17.38 -17.31 -0.14
CA ARG A 395 17.92 -18.10 -1.24
C ARG A 395 16.83 -18.98 -1.81
N VAL A 396 16.67 -18.92 -3.13
CA VAL A 396 15.63 -19.63 -3.86
C VAL A 396 16.29 -20.59 -4.84
N SER A 397 15.93 -21.87 -4.75
CA SER A 397 16.34 -22.90 -5.71
C SER A 397 15.29 -23.03 -6.79
N VAL A 398 15.67 -22.77 -8.03
CA VAL A 398 14.78 -22.81 -9.19
C VAL A 398 15.21 -23.90 -10.14
N GLU A 399 14.26 -24.70 -10.62
CA GLU A 399 14.48 -25.68 -11.65
C GLU A 399 14.57 -25.01 -13.04
N LEU A 400 15.39 -25.55 -13.89
CA LEU A 400 15.45 -25.15 -15.32
C LEU A 400 14.41 -25.94 -16.09
N LYS A 401 13.51 -25.23 -16.78
CA LYS A 401 12.44 -25.82 -17.63
C LYS A 401 12.84 -25.89 -19.08
#